data_5e1e89b7e1af77b435f89eebf71c841a
#
_entry.id   5e1e89b7e1af77b435f89eebf71c841a
#
_cell.length_a   1.000
_cell.length_b   1.000
_cell.length_c   1.000
_cell.angle_alpha   90.00
_cell.angle_beta   90.00
_cell.angle_gamma   90.00
#
_symmetry.space_group_name_H-M   'P 1'
#
loop_
_entity.id
_entity.type
_entity.pdbx_description
1 polymer ?
#
loop_
_entity_poly.entity_id
_entity_poly.type
_entity_poly.pdbx_seq_one_letter_code
_entity_poly.pdbx_strand_id
1 'polypeptide(L)'
;MKRIILAQPRGFCAGVQRAVDIVEKSIDKFGSPVFVRHEIVHNKHVVDSLTKKGAIFVDEISDIPENSHTIFSAHGVSDKVENDAKIKSLSIVDATCPLVKKVHIEALKYYEQGYKVILVGHKGHPEVEGTAGRVPGGVKVIETVDHVSKLKFSNKDRLAY
;
A
#
# COMPACT_ATOMS: atom_id res chain seq x y z
N MET A 1 24.59 37.22 -4.39
CA MET A 1 23.69 36.48 -3.46
C MET A 1 23.02 35.37 -4.23
N LYS A 2 22.95 34.16 -3.66
CA LYS A 2 22.12 33.06 -4.22
C LYS A 2 20.67 33.29 -3.80
N ARG A 3 19.72 33.19 -4.74
CA ARG A 3 18.29 33.32 -4.51
C ARG A 3 17.67 31.92 -4.36
N ILE A 4 16.91 31.71 -3.28
CA ILE A 4 16.11 30.49 -3.08
C ILE A 4 14.66 30.84 -3.35
N ILE A 5 14.00 30.08 -4.23
CA ILE A 5 12.57 30.24 -4.54
C ILE A 5 11.86 28.98 -4.06
N LEU A 6 10.87 29.16 -3.19
CA LEU A 6 10.03 28.08 -2.72
C LEU A 6 8.86 27.86 -3.69
N ALA A 7 8.70 26.63 -4.15
CA ALA A 7 7.53 26.28 -4.99
C ALA A 7 6.21 26.35 -4.23
N GLN A 8 5.14 26.66 -4.96
CA GLN A 8 3.76 26.65 -4.46
C GLN A 8 2.87 25.96 -5.51
N PRO A 9 1.99 25.00 -5.12
CA PRO A 9 1.87 24.42 -3.77
C PRO A 9 3.06 23.52 -3.41
N ARG A 10 3.29 23.32 -2.11
CA ARG A 10 4.33 22.43 -1.57
C ARG A 10 3.85 21.71 -0.34
N GLY A 11 4.50 20.58 0.01
CA GLY A 11 4.17 19.74 1.16
C GLY A 11 3.71 18.34 0.71
N PHE A 12 3.16 17.59 1.63
CA PHE A 12 2.61 16.27 1.35
C PHE A 12 1.26 16.37 0.63
N CYS A 13 0.95 15.37 -0.20
CA CYS A 13 -0.42 15.19 -0.67
C CYS A 13 -1.33 14.77 0.50
N ALA A 14 -2.65 14.92 0.31
CA ALA A 14 -3.63 14.59 1.34
C ALA A 14 -3.55 13.12 1.80
N GLY A 15 -3.19 12.19 0.88
CA GLY A 15 -3.03 10.76 1.20
C GLY A 15 -1.86 10.50 2.13
N VAL A 16 -0.70 11.12 1.86
CA VAL A 16 0.51 11.02 2.70
C VAL A 16 0.24 11.65 4.06
N GLN A 17 -0.30 12.88 4.10
CA GLN A 17 -0.58 13.57 5.37
C GLN A 17 -1.53 12.74 6.23
N ARG A 18 -2.63 12.23 5.65
CA ARG A 18 -3.57 11.36 6.34
C ARG A 18 -2.90 10.12 6.94
N ALA A 19 -2.02 9.46 6.19
CA ALA A 19 -1.34 8.25 6.65
C ALA A 19 -0.42 8.54 7.85
N VAL A 20 0.34 9.63 7.80
CA VAL A 20 1.19 10.08 8.91
C VAL A 20 0.35 10.42 10.14
N ASP A 21 -0.73 11.20 9.97
CA ASP A 21 -1.64 11.59 11.06
C ASP A 21 -2.29 10.36 11.73
N ILE A 22 -2.59 9.31 10.97
CA ILE A 22 -3.15 8.07 11.51
C ILE A 22 -2.15 7.40 12.46
N VAL A 23 -0.87 7.31 12.08
CA VAL A 23 0.15 6.71 12.96
C VAL A 23 0.31 7.52 14.23
N GLU A 24 0.44 8.84 14.13
CA GLU A 24 0.58 9.72 15.29
C GLU A 24 -0.62 9.59 16.24
N LYS A 25 -1.85 9.73 15.72
CA LYS A 25 -3.08 9.58 16.50
C LYS A 25 -3.25 8.18 17.10
N SER A 26 -2.75 7.14 16.43
CA SER A 26 -2.78 5.78 16.98
C SER A 26 -1.84 5.62 18.14
N ILE A 27 -0.64 6.19 18.07
CA ILE A 27 0.31 6.22 19.20
C ILE A 27 -0.29 6.99 20.38
N ASP A 28 -0.89 8.16 20.12
CA ASP A 28 -1.52 8.98 21.17
C ASP A 28 -2.70 8.25 21.83
N LYS A 29 -3.48 7.49 21.06
CA LYS A 29 -4.69 6.82 21.55
C LYS A 29 -4.41 5.50 22.26
N PHE A 30 -3.51 4.69 21.72
CA PHE A 30 -3.30 3.31 22.16
C PHE A 30 -2.01 3.15 22.97
N GLY A 31 -1.16 4.16 22.98
CA GLY A 31 0.19 4.04 23.53
C GLY A 31 1.17 3.36 22.57
N SER A 32 2.44 3.36 22.97
CA SER A 32 3.52 2.68 22.27
C SER A 32 3.70 1.25 22.83
N PRO A 33 4.02 0.26 22.01
CA PRO A 33 4.28 0.34 20.56
C PRO A 33 3.01 0.23 19.70
N VAL A 34 3.04 0.89 18.54
CA VAL A 34 2.09 0.66 17.44
C VAL A 34 2.87 0.08 16.25
N PHE A 35 2.42 -1.05 15.73
CA PHE A 35 3.07 -1.70 14.60
C PHE A 35 2.57 -1.14 13.27
N VAL A 36 3.46 -0.92 12.32
CA VAL A 36 3.13 -0.42 10.99
C VAL A 36 3.70 -1.38 9.95
N ARG A 37 2.83 -1.99 9.14
CA ARG A 37 3.27 -2.88 8.07
C ARG A 37 3.79 -2.08 6.90
N HIS A 38 5.07 -2.30 6.55
CA HIS A 38 5.90 -1.50 5.65
C HIS A 38 6.06 -0.05 6.10
N GLU A 39 6.94 0.68 5.44
CA GLU A 39 7.03 2.13 5.64
C GLU A 39 5.66 2.76 5.39
N ILE A 40 5.25 3.67 6.28
CA ILE A 40 3.93 4.33 6.12
C ILE A 40 3.83 5.09 4.80
N VAL A 41 4.94 5.67 4.38
CA VAL A 41 5.21 6.32 3.09
C VAL A 41 6.70 6.22 2.80
N HIS A 42 7.12 6.29 1.54
CA HIS A 42 8.53 6.25 1.14
C HIS A 42 9.25 7.57 1.46
N ASN A 43 9.40 7.85 2.76
CA ASN A 43 10.11 9.03 3.25
C ASN A 43 10.85 8.71 4.55
N LYS A 44 12.16 8.54 4.47
CA LYS A 44 13.00 8.17 5.60
C LYS A 44 12.84 9.11 6.81
N HIS A 45 12.74 10.43 6.60
CA HIS A 45 12.58 11.37 7.71
C HIS A 45 11.25 11.18 8.45
N VAL A 46 10.18 10.86 7.72
CA VAL A 46 8.88 10.54 8.30
C VAL A 46 8.97 9.25 9.10
N VAL A 47 9.53 8.19 8.52
CA VAL A 47 9.72 6.90 9.18
C VAL A 47 10.54 7.06 10.44
N ASP A 48 11.71 7.70 10.38
CA ASP A 48 12.59 7.94 11.53
C ASP A 48 11.89 8.77 12.63
N SER A 49 11.07 9.75 12.26
CA SER A 49 10.29 10.56 13.20
C SER A 49 9.23 9.74 13.94
N LEU A 50 8.49 8.92 13.21
CA LEU A 50 7.44 8.08 13.80
C LEU A 50 8.03 6.94 14.65
N THR A 51 9.17 6.39 14.26
CA THR A 51 9.90 5.40 15.07
C THR A 51 10.30 6.00 16.42
N LYS A 52 10.81 7.23 16.46
CA LYS A 52 11.13 7.93 17.71
C LYS A 52 9.91 8.17 18.60
N LYS A 53 8.71 8.24 18.02
CA LYS A 53 7.43 8.39 18.74
C LYS A 53 6.86 7.05 19.22
N GLY A 54 7.43 5.91 18.80
CA GLY A 54 7.02 4.59 19.25
C GLY A 54 6.31 3.73 18.20
N ALA A 55 6.38 4.10 16.91
CA ALA A 55 6.00 3.19 15.83
C ALA A 55 7.09 2.15 15.59
N ILE A 56 6.69 0.90 15.35
CA ILE A 56 7.57 -0.19 14.96
C ILE A 56 7.18 -0.61 13.54
N PHE A 57 8.08 -0.40 12.58
CA PHE A 57 7.88 -0.80 11.21
C PHE A 57 8.32 -2.25 11.01
N VAL A 58 7.47 -3.04 10.36
CA VAL A 58 7.71 -4.45 10.06
C VAL A 58 7.31 -4.78 8.63
N ASP A 59 7.95 -5.76 8.03
CA ASP A 59 7.62 -6.18 6.67
C ASP A 59 6.52 -7.26 6.64
N GLU A 60 6.51 -8.15 7.62
CA GLU A 60 5.58 -9.27 7.64
C GLU A 60 4.62 -9.23 8.84
N ILE A 61 3.38 -9.69 8.63
CA ILE A 61 2.40 -9.83 9.71
C ILE A 61 2.85 -10.82 10.77
N SER A 62 3.65 -11.83 10.38
CA SER A 62 4.24 -12.82 11.31
C SER A 62 5.06 -12.18 12.42
N ASP A 63 5.71 -11.06 12.16
CA ASP A 63 6.61 -10.37 13.09
C ASP A 63 5.86 -9.54 14.14
N ILE A 64 4.55 -9.36 13.96
CA ILE A 64 3.70 -8.61 14.88
C ILE A 64 3.17 -9.53 15.98
N PRO A 65 3.31 -9.20 17.27
CA PRO A 65 2.70 -9.97 18.36
C PRO A 65 1.17 -9.99 18.23
N GLU A 66 0.55 -11.10 18.66
CA GLU A 66 -0.91 -11.21 18.68
C GLU A 66 -1.57 -10.08 19.50
N ASN A 67 -2.81 -9.74 19.14
CA ASN A 67 -3.61 -8.69 19.77
C ASN A 67 -2.98 -7.28 19.76
N SER A 68 -1.94 -7.04 18.95
CA SER A 68 -1.29 -5.73 18.83
C SER A 68 -2.09 -4.74 17.99
N HIS A 69 -1.89 -3.44 18.26
CA HIS A 69 -2.39 -2.37 17.40
C HIS A 69 -1.50 -2.27 16.16
N THR A 70 -2.12 -2.40 14.99
CA THR A 70 -1.43 -2.52 13.71
C THR A 70 -2.00 -1.56 12.68
N ILE A 71 -1.13 -0.90 11.93
CA ILE A 71 -1.51 0.02 10.87
C ILE A 71 -1.08 -0.56 9.52
N PHE A 72 -2.00 -0.64 8.56
CA PHE A 72 -1.65 -0.85 7.17
C PHE A 72 -1.24 0.46 6.53
N SER A 73 -0.07 0.47 5.88
CA SER A 73 0.52 1.67 5.29
C SER A 73 -0.32 2.26 4.14
N ALA A 74 0.08 3.44 3.67
CA ALA A 74 -0.60 4.11 2.56
C ALA A 74 -0.66 3.29 1.26
N HIS A 75 0.24 2.32 1.10
CA HIS A 75 0.35 1.46 -0.08
C HIS A 75 -0.76 0.43 -0.22
N GLY A 76 -1.53 0.18 0.85
CA GLY A 76 -2.55 -0.87 0.89
C GLY A 76 -1.96 -2.27 1.04
N VAL A 77 -2.84 -3.24 1.17
CA VAL A 77 -2.45 -4.64 1.40
C VAL A 77 -3.33 -5.59 0.59
N SER A 78 -2.84 -6.80 0.36
CA SER A 78 -3.61 -7.90 -0.26
C SER A 78 -4.65 -8.48 0.70
N ASP A 79 -5.63 -9.21 0.16
CA ASP A 79 -6.62 -9.97 0.96
C ASP A 79 -5.95 -10.98 1.89
N LYS A 80 -4.86 -11.60 1.43
CA LYS A 80 -4.08 -12.54 2.27
C LYS A 80 -3.58 -11.84 3.52
N VAL A 81 -2.95 -10.68 3.39
CA VAL A 81 -2.42 -9.91 4.53
C VAL A 81 -3.52 -9.50 5.50
N GLU A 82 -4.68 -9.07 4.99
CA GLU A 82 -5.84 -8.77 5.86
C GLU A 82 -6.31 -10.00 6.64
N ASN A 83 -6.36 -11.17 5.99
CA ASN A 83 -6.77 -12.41 6.63
C ASN A 83 -5.74 -12.89 7.67
N ASP A 84 -4.44 -12.82 7.35
CA ASP A 84 -3.37 -13.17 8.28
C ASP A 84 -3.43 -12.28 9.53
N ALA A 85 -3.70 -10.99 9.36
CA ALA A 85 -3.85 -10.05 10.48
C ALA A 85 -5.10 -10.36 11.35
N LYS A 86 -6.22 -10.77 10.73
CA LYS A 86 -7.42 -11.23 11.46
C LYS A 86 -7.16 -12.50 12.26
N ILE A 87 -6.44 -13.48 11.68
CA ILE A 87 -6.07 -14.74 12.36
C ILE A 87 -5.25 -14.44 13.63
N LYS A 88 -4.35 -13.45 13.58
CA LYS A 88 -3.56 -13.00 14.75
C LYS A 88 -4.33 -12.07 15.70
N SER A 89 -5.63 -11.85 15.47
CA SER A 89 -6.46 -10.94 16.28
C SER A 89 -5.88 -9.53 16.40
N LEU A 90 -5.22 -9.02 15.35
CA LEU A 90 -4.63 -7.69 15.36
C LEU A 90 -5.73 -6.61 15.31
N SER A 91 -5.55 -5.57 16.13
CA SER A 91 -6.40 -4.36 16.10
C SER A 91 -5.94 -3.45 14.96
N ILE A 92 -6.64 -3.53 13.82
CA ILE A 92 -6.18 -2.91 12.55
C ILE A 92 -6.73 -1.50 12.38
N VAL A 93 -5.85 -0.58 12.03
CA VAL A 93 -6.19 0.74 11.49
C VAL A 93 -5.67 0.84 10.05
N ASP A 94 -6.57 1.03 9.11
CA ASP A 94 -6.23 1.08 7.68
C ASP A 94 -5.89 2.51 7.24
N ALA A 95 -4.61 2.78 6.99
CA ALA A 95 -4.12 4.05 6.47
C ALA A 95 -3.97 4.06 4.93
N THR A 96 -4.44 3.04 4.22
CA THR A 96 -4.38 2.98 2.75
C THR A 96 -4.89 4.27 2.12
N CYS A 97 -4.10 4.82 1.21
CA CYS A 97 -4.49 6.01 0.44
C CYS A 97 -5.81 5.75 -0.31
N PRO A 98 -6.77 6.68 -0.27
CA PRO A 98 -8.05 6.52 -1.00
C PRO A 98 -7.85 6.27 -2.50
N LEU A 99 -6.81 6.83 -3.12
CA LEU A 99 -6.50 6.59 -4.54
C LEU A 99 -6.01 5.16 -4.76
N VAL A 100 -5.22 4.59 -3.85
CA VAL A 100 -4.80 3.19 -3.90
C VAL A 100 -6.01 2.27 -3.72
N LYS A 101 -6.91 2.58 -2.77
CA LYS A 101 -8.18 1.84 -2.62
C LYS A 101 -9.00 1.84 -3.90
N LYS A 102 -9.05 2.98 -4.59
CA LYS A 102 -9.74 3.08 -5.88
C LYS A 102 -9.13 2.15 -6.92
N VAL A 103 -7.81 2.08 -7.02
CA VAL A 103 -7.11 1.14 -7.93
C VAL A 103 -7.46 -0.31 -7.59
N HIS A 104 -7.45 -0.69 -6.30
CA HIS A 104 -7.84 -2.04 -5.86
C HIS A 104 -9.26 -2.39 -6.30
N ILE A 105 -10.22 -1.48 -6.08
CA ILE A 105 -11.64 -1.67 -6.44
C ILE A 105 -11.80 -1.79 -7.95
N GLU A 106 -11.13 -0.92 -8.73
CA GLU A 106 -11.22 -0.95 -10.20
C GLU A 106 -10.58 -2.20 -10.78
N ALA A 107 -9.44 -2.64 -10.27
CA ALA A 107 -8.79 -3.87 -10.71
C ALA A 107 -9.69 -5.10 -10.49
N LEU A 108 -10.30 -5.21 -9.30
CA LEU A 108 -11.25 -6.28 -8.98
C LEU A 108 -12.50 -6.21 -9.87
N LYS A 109 -13.08 -5.02 -10.05
CA LYS A 109 -14.25 -4.80 -10.90
C LYS A 109 -14.00 -5.23 -12.35
N TYR A 110 -12.86 -4.88 -12.95
CA TYR A 110 -12.52 -5.32 -14.30
C TYR A 110 -12.35 -6.83 -14.37
N TYR A 111 -11.71 -7.43 -13.37
CA TYR A 111 -11.61 -8.89 -13.29
C TYR A 111 -12.99 -9.56 -13.25
N GLU A 112 -13.91 -9.09 -12.41
CA GLU A 112 -15.28 -9.62 -12.30
C GLU A 112 -16.08 -9.48 -13.60
N GLN A 113 -15.75 -8.47 -14.40
CA GLN A 113 -16.34 -8.28 -15.74
C GLN A 113 -15.67 -9.15 -16.83
N GLY A 114 -14.75 -10.04 -16.45
CA GLY A 114 -14.07 -10.96 -17.36
C GLY A 114 -12.89 -10.36 -18.13
N TYR A 115 -12.35 -9.22 -17.67
CA TYR A 115 -11.12 -8.68 -18.25
C TYR A 115 -9.90 -9.40 -17.67
N LYS A 116 -8.87 -9.55 -18.48
CA LYS A 116 -7.51 -9.86 -18.01
C LYS A 116 -6.85 -8.56 -17.60
N VAL A 117 -6.54 -8.44 -16.31
CA VAL A 117 -5.97 -7.21 -15.73
C VAL A 117 -4.45 -7.24 -15.88
N ILE A 118 -3.90 -6.15 -16.40
CA ILE A 118 -2.46 -5.89 -16.53
C ILE A 118 -2.13 -4.75 -15.58
N LEU A 119 -1.13 -4.96 -14.74
CA LEU A 119 -0.65 -3.94 -13.80
C LEU A 119 0.74 -3.49 -14.22
N VAL A 120 0.89 -2.20 -14.51
CA VAL A 120 2.20 -1.60 -14.81
C VAL A 120 2.82 -1.15 -13.52
N GLY A 121 3.97 -1.74 -13.14
CA GLY A 121 4.65 -1.40 -11.89
C GLY A 121 5.79 -2.35 -11.59
N HIS A 122 6.58 -2.02 -10.58
CA HIS A 122 7.74 -2.84 -10.17
C HIS A 122 7.31 -4.00 -9.28
N LYS A 123 7.74 -5.21 -9.62
CA LYS A 123 7.55 -6.39 -8.77
C LYS A 123 8.20 -6.18 -7.42
N GLY A 124 7.53 -6.60 -6.36
CA GLY A 124 7.98 -6.39 -4.98
C GLY A 124 7.63 -5.00 -4.41
N HIS A 125 7.09 -4.08 -5.22
CA HIS A 125 6.59 -2.83 -4.67
C HIS A 125 5.28 -3.07 -3.89
N PRO A 126 5.12 -2.54 -2.66
CA PRO A 126 3.95 -2.81 -1.81
C PRO A 126 2.59 -2.51 -2.47
N GLU A 127 2.48 -1.44 -3.26
CA GLU A 127 1.24 -1.11 -4.00
C GLU A 127 0.92 -2.14 -5.09
N VAL A 128 1.95 -2.67 -5.76
CA VAL A 128 1.79 -3.69 -6.80
C VAL A 128 1.34 -5.01 -6.17
N GLU A 129 1.96 -5.41 -5.08
CA GLU A 129 1.59 -6.62 -4.33
C GLU A 129 0.20 -6.50 -3.72
N GLY A 130 -0.11 -5.34 -3.13
CA GLY A 130 -1.44 -5.04 -2.60
C GLY A 130 -2.52 -5.16 -3.67
N THR A 131 -2.35 -4.49 -4.81
CA THR A 131 -3.32 -4.53 -5.92
C THR A 131 -3.44 -5.93 -6.52
N ALA A 132 -2.31 -6.60 -6.80
CA ALA A 132 -2.29 -7.94 -7.36
C ALA A 132 -3.00 -8.96 -6.46
N GLY A 133 -2.80 -8.82 -5.15
CA GLY A 133 -3.41 -9.72 -4.15
C GLY A 133 -4.89 -9.45 -3.87
N ARG A 134 -5.51 -8.43 -4.48
CA ARG A 134 -6.96 -8.18 -4.44
C ARG A 134 -7.70 -8.83 -5.60
N VAL A 135 -7.00 -9.27 -6.64
CA VAL A 135 -7.61 -9.86 -7.82
C VAL A 135 -7.47 -11.39 -7.75
N PRO A 136 -8.58 -12.16 -7.66
CA PRO A 136 -8.53 -13.62 -7.65
C PRO A 136 -7.83 -14.16 -8.90
N GLY A 137 -6.83 -15.04 -8.73
CA GLY A 137 -6.00 -15.50 -9.83
C GLY A 137 -4.88 -14.55 -10.24
N GLY A 138 -4.79 -13.38 -9.60
CA GLY A 138 -3.74 -12.39 -9.78
C GLY A 138 -3.90 -11.51 -11.02
N VAL A 139 -2.94 -10.64 -11.21
CA VAL A 139 -2.81 -9.74 -12.36
C VAL A 139 -1.50 -10.02 -13.10
N LYS A 140 -1.40 -9.61 -14.37
CA LYS A 140 -0.12 -9.65 -15.09
C LYS A 140 0.67 -8.38 -14.82
N VAL A 141 1.70 -8.48 -13.99
CA VAL A 141 2.59 -7.34 -13.72
C VAL A 141 3.61 -7.20 -14.85
N ILE A 142 3.72 -6.00 -15.39
CA ILE A 142 4.73 -5.61 -16.38
C ILE A 142 5.51 -4.39 -15.91
N GLU A 143 6.82 -4.38 -16.14
CA GLU A 143 7.73 -3.34 -15.67
C GLU A 143 8.34 -2.55 -16.82
N THR A 144 8.43 -3.16 -18.02
CA THR A 144 9.09 -2.59 -19.18
C THR A 144 8.29 -2.84 -20.46
N VAL A 145 8.57 -2.07 -21.49
CA VAL A 145 7.97 -2.26 -22.83
C VAL A 145 8.25 -3.67 -23.37
N ASP A 146 9.43 -4.22 -23.11
CA ASP A 146 9.80 -5.58 -23.54
C ASP A 146 8.91 -6.65 -22.87
N HIS A 147 8.37 -6.39 -21.70
CA HIS A 147 7.43 -7.31 -21.06
C HIS A 147 6.10 -7.37 -21.83
N VAL A 148 5.70 -6.28 -22.51
CA VAL A 148 4.47 -6.24 -23.31
C VAL A 148 4.55 -7.24 -24.47
N SER A 149 5.69 -7.32 -25.16
CA SER A 149 5.89 -8.24 -26.29
C SER A 149 5.79 -9.73 -25.91
N LYS A 150 6.00 -10.04 -24.61
CA LYS A 150 5.91 -11.39 -24.06
C LYS A 150 4.51 -11.79 -23.61
N LEU A 151 3.59 -10.82 -23.56
CA LEU A 151 2.20 -11.09 -23.22
C LEU A 151 1.53 -11.88 -24.36
N LYS A 152 0.87 -12.98 -23.97
CA LYS A 152 0.10 -13.80 -24.93
C LYS A 152 -1.38 -13.61 -24.63
N PHE A 153 -2.05 -12.90 -25.53
CA PHE A 153 -3.49 -12.70 -25.51
C PHE A 153 -4.10 -13.12 -26.85
N SER A 154 -5.33 -13.60 -26.80
CA SER A 154 -6.12 -13.87 -28.00
C SER A 154 -6.92 -12.62 -28.38
N ASN A 155 -7.37 -12.56 -29.64
CA ASN A 155 -8.25 -11.48 -30.11
C ASN A 155 -9.62 -11.44 -29.41
N LYS A 156 -9.95 -12.49 -28.62
CA LYS A 156 -11.18 -12.57 -27.83
C LYS A 156 -10.99 -12.08 -26.38
N ASP A 157 -9.74 -11.86 -25.96
CA ASP A 157 -9.46 -11.41 -24.60
C ASP A 157 -9.81 -9.93 -24.45
N ARG A 158 -10.55 -9.62 -23.40
CA ARG A 158 -10.79 -8.25 -22.95
C ARG A 158 -9.67 -7.86 -22.00
N LEU A 159 -9.01 -6.74 -22.24
CA LEU A 159 -7.85 -6.29 -21.48
C LEU A 159 -8.17 -4.99 -20.73
N ALA A 160 -7.69 -4.88 -19.50
CA ALA A 160 -7.66 -3.65 -18.70
C ALA A 160 -6.24 -3.44 -18.15
N TYR A 161 -5.74 -2.19 -18.13
CA TYR A 161 -4.43 -1.82 -17.59
C TYR A 161 -4.52 -0.54 -16.77
#